data_21060331bbd3881337698dcc59b5d234
#
_entry.id   21060331bbd3881337698dcc59b5d234
#
_cell.length_a   1.000
_cell.length_b   1.000
_cell.length_c   1.000
_cell.angle_alpha   90.00
_cell.angle_beta   90.00
_cell.angle_gamma   90.00
#
_symmetry.space_group_name_H-M   'P 1'
#
loop_
_entity.id
_entity.type
_entity.pdbx_description
1 polymer ?
#
loop_
_entity_poly.entity_id
_entity_poly.type
_entity_poly.pdbx_seq_one_letter_code
_entity_poly.pdbx_strand_id
1 'polypeptide(L)'
;MPISGSPKKLAQDIADGYFMLTPPMLKLYTPGDLKIIVAHIGIVARELRQEVIPLDDVMALKGRNMKLSRLHQAEVVINAYCKKRRIPL
;
A
#
# COMPACT_ATOMS: atom_id res chain seq x y z
N MET A 1 9.56 4.55 -14.39
CA MET A 1 9.46 3.10 -14.65
C MET A 1 8.01 2.66 -14.47
N PRO A 2 7.44 2.00 -15.46
CA PRO A 2 6.06 1.54 -15.30
C PRO A 2 5.95 0.45 -14.23
N ILE A 3 4.75 0.30 -13.69
CA ILE A 3 4.48 -0.74 -12.71
C ILE A 3 4.63 -2.10 -13.40
N SER A 4 5.50 -2.94 -12.84
CA SER A 4 5.70 -4.29 -13.35
C SER A 4 4.59 -5.19 -12.80
N GLY A 5 3.81 -5.81 -13.68
CA GLY A 5 2.70 -6.66 -13.29
C GLY A 5 1.46 -5.87 -12.85
N SER A 6 0.65 -6.48 -11.97
CA SER A 6 -0.61 -5.90 -11.53
C SER A 6 -0.40 -4.89 -10.38
N PRO A 7 -1.00 -3.70 -10.44
CA PRO A 7 -0.97 -2.77 -9.31
C PRO A 7 -1.57 -3.37 -8.04
N LYS A 8 -2.59 -4.21 -8.17
CA LYS A 8 -3.19 -4.89 -7.03
C LYS A 8 -2.20 -5.85 -6.37
N LYS A 9 -1.43 -6.58 -7.19
CA LYS A 9 -0.40 -7.48 -6.66
C LYS A 9 0.69 -6.70 -5.93
N LEU A 10 1.08 -5.54 -6.46
CA LEU A 10 2.05 -4.68 -5.78
C LEU A 10 1.54 -4.27 -4.40
N ALA A 11 0.28 -3.85 -4.31
CA ALA A 11 -0.32 -3.49 -3.02
C ALA A 11 -0.37 -4.69 -2.07
N GLN A 12 -0.68 -5.87 -2.57
CA GLN A 12 -0.69 -7.09 -1.77
C GLN A 12 0.72 -7.45 -1.27
N ASP A 13 1.73 -7.29 -2.11
CA ASP A 13 3.12 -7.53 -1.73
C ASP A 13 3.59 -6.56 -0.64
N ILE A 14 3.15 -5.31 -0.71
CA ILE A 14 3.41 -4.33 0.36
C ILE A 14 2.75 -4.78 1.66
N ALA A 15 1.50 -5.20 1.61
CA ALA A 15 0.77 -5.69 2.78
C ALA A 15 1.45 -6.91 3.41
N ASP A 16 1.95 -7.80 2.57
CA ASP A 16 2.60 -9.04 3.02
C ASP A 16 4.04 -8.83 3.47
N GLY A 17 4.60 -7.64 3.27
CA GLY A 17 5.95 -7.31 3.68
C GLY A 17 7.04 -7.72 2.69
N TYR A 18 6.67 -8.15 1.50
CA TYR A 18 7.63 -8.53 0.46
C TYR A 18 8.19 -7.33 -0.29
N PHE A 19 7.55 -6.18 -0.17
CA PHE A 19 7.95 -4.98 -0.89
C PHE A 19 7.74 -3.76 0.00
N MET A 20 8.71 -2.87 0.02
CA MET A 20 8.63 -1.62 0.78
C MET A 20 8.91 -0.45 -0.14
N LEU A 21 7.99 0.52 -0.16
CA LEU A 21 8.19 1.75 -0.93
C LEU A 21 9.11 2.70 -0.17
N THR A 22 10.10 3.23 -0.89
CA THR A 22 11.03 4.22 -0.37
C THR A 22 11.04 5.42 -1.30
N PRO A 23 11.37 6.64 -0.81
CA PRO A 23 11.42 7.82 -1.69
C PRO A 23 12.28 7.65 -2.95
N PRO A 24 13.47 7.04 -2.91
CA PRO A 24 14.23 6.80 -4.14
C PRO A 24 13.51 5.93 -5.15
N MET A 25 12.72 4.95 -4.70
CA MET A 25 11.95 4.09 -5.60
C MET A 25 10.80 4.84 -6.25
N LEU A 26 10.20 5.79 -5.55
CA LEU A 26 9.07 6.55 -6.07
C LEU A 26 9.45 7.42 -7.26
N LYS A 27 10.73 7.78 -7.39
CA LYS A 27 11.22 8.52 -8.54
C LYS A 27 11.12 7.73 -9.85
N LEU A 28 11.04 6.42 -9.76
CA LEU A 28 10.93 5.54 -10.92
C LEU A 28 9.52 5.48 -11.50
N TYR A 29 8.54 5.99 -10.76
CA TYR A 29 7.14 5.95 -11.16
C TYR A 29 6.67 7.31 -11.64
N THR A 30 5.74 7.30 -12.61
CA THR A 30 5.09 8.54 -13.05
C THR A 30 4.02 8.96 -12.02
N PRO A 31 3.57 10.23 -12.03
CA PRO A 31 2.45 10.63 -11.17
C PRO A 31 1.19 9.77 -11.38
N GLY A 32 0.92 9.36 -12.61
CA GLY A 32 -0.20 8.45 -12.90
C GLY A 32 -0.03 7.10 -12.22
N ASP A 33 1.18 6.56 -12.24
CA ASP A 33 1.49 5.29 -11.56
C ASP A 33 1.27 5.42 -10.06
N LEU A 34 1.69 6.53 -9.45
CA LEU A 34 1.51 6.76 -8.01
C LEU A 34 0.03 6.82 -7.64
N LYS A 35 -0.81 7.46 -8.46
CA LYS A 35 -2.26 7.48 -8.24
C LYS A 35 -2.85 6.08 -8.26
N ILE A 36 -2.42 5.26 -9.21
CA ILE A 36 -2.89 3.88 -9.34
C ILE A 36 -2.46 3.06 -8.13
N ILE A 37 -1.22 3.21 -7.68
CA ILE A 37 -0.71 2.49 -6.50
C ILE A 37 -1.52 2.86 -5.25
N VAL A 38 -1.75 4.15 -5.02
CA VAL A 38 -2.53 4.63 -3.87
C VAL A 38 -3.95 4.08 -3.92
N ALA A 39 -4.58 4.09 -5.10
CA ALA A 39 -5.94 3.56 -5.26
C ALA A 39 -6.00 2.07 -4.89
N HIS A 40 -5.01 1.28 -5.32
CA HIS A 40 -5.00 -0.16 -5.03
C HIS A 40 -4.62 -0.45 -3.57
N ILE A 41 -3.77 0.37 -2.96
CA ILE A 41 -3.53 0.30 -1.52
C ILE A 41 -4.83 0.47 -0.75
N GLY A 42 -5.66 1.46 -1.14
CA GLY A 42 -6.96 1.68 -0.53
C GLY A 42 -7.91 0.50 -0.72
N ILE A 43 -7.91 -0.11 -1.90
CA ILE A 43 -8.76 -1.29 -2.20
C ILE A 43 -8.35 -2.48 -1.32
N VAL A 44 -7.05 -2.79 -1.28
CA VAL A 44 -6.56 -3.92 -0.47
C VAL A 44 -6.81 -3.67 1.01
N ALA A 45 -6.61 -2.46 1.49
CA ALA A 45 -6.89 -2.11 2.88
C ALA A 45 -8.38 -2.32 3.22
N ARG A 46 -9.28 -1.92 2.29
CA ARG A 46 -10.72 -2.11 2.48
C ARG A 46 -11.07 -3.59 2.53
N GLU A 47 -10.50 -4.40 1.65
CA GLU A 47 -10.73 -5.85 1.64
C GLU A 47 -10.29 -6.47 2.96
N LEU A 48 -9.14 -6.06 3.49
CA LEU A 48 -8.64 -6.56 4.78
C LEU A 48 -9.57 -6.17 5.94
N ARG A 49 -10.13 -4.96 5.93
CA ARG A 49 -11.05 -4.50 6.97
C ARG A 49 -12.39 -5.22 6.91
N GLN A 50 -12.80 -5.67 5.73
CA GLN A 50 -14.06 -6.41 5.56
C GLN A 50 -13.94 -7.90 5.90
N GLU A 51 -12.71 -8.38 6.07
CA GLU A 51 -12.47 -9.78 6.41
C GLU A 51 -13.01 -10.07 7.80
N VAL A 52 -13.83 -11.13 7.89
CA VAL A 52 -14.41 -11.55 9.17
C VAL A 52 -13.44 -12.46 9.88
N ILE A 53 -12.91 -12.00 11.02
CA ILE A 53 -11.97 -12.77 11.83
C ILE A 53 -12.57 -12.99 13.21
N PRO A 54 -12.64 -14.24 13.70
CA PRO A 54 -13.11 -14.50 15.06
C PRO A 54 -12.28 -13.74 16.09
N LEU A 55 -12.93 -13.22 17.11
CA LEU A 55 -12.27 -12.40 18.13
C LEU A 55 -11.24 -13.19 18.95
N ASP A 56 -11.40 -14.53 19.02
CA ASP A 56 -10.47 -15.40 19.73
C ASP A 56 -9.26 -15.80 18.87
N ASP A 57 -9.28 -15.49 17.57
CA ASP A 57 -8.14 -15.76 16.68
C ASP A 57 -7.17 -14.59 16.71
N VAL A 58 -6.40 -14.50 17.78
CA VAL A 58 -5.45 -13.40 18.03
C VAL A 58 -4.38 -13.31 16.95
N MET A 59 -3.90 -14.46 16.46
CA MET A 59 -2.85 -14.47 15.43
C MET A 59 -3.34 -13.90 14.11
N ALA A 60 -4.57 -14.25 13.71
CA ALA A 60 -5.17 -13.71 12.49
C ALA A 60 -5.43 -12.21 12.61
N LEU A 61 -5.89 -11.74 13.78
CA LEU A 61 -6.09 -10.32 14.04
C LEU A 61 -4.79 -9.54 13.96
N LYS A 62 -3.72 -10.05 14.56
CA LYS A 62 -2.40 -9.42 14.48
C LYS A 62 -1.89 -9.38 13.06
N GLY A 63 -2.03 -10.46 12.30
CA GLY A 63 -1.61 -10.52 10.92
C GLY A 63 -2.31 -9.48 10.07
N ARG A 64 -3.64 -9.35 10.21
CA ARG A 64 -4.40 -8.33 9.51
C ARG A 64 -3.95 -6.93 9.88
N ASN A 65 -3.77 -6.67 11.17
CA ASN A 65 -3.38 -5.35 11.64
C ASN A 65 -1.98 -4.96 11.14
N MET A 66 -1.06 -5.92 11.08
CA MET A 66 0.27 -5.69 10.51
C MET A 66 0.21 -5.35 9.03
N LYS A 67 -0.64 -6.04 8.26
CA LYS A 67 -0.84 -5.75 6.85
C LYS A 67 -1.41 -4.34 6.65
N LEU A 68 -2.40 -3.97 7.44
CA LEU A 68 -2.98 -2.63 7.38
C LEU A 68 -1.95 -1.55 7.74
N SER A 69 -1.12 -1.81 8.75
CA SER A 69 -0.05 -0.90 9.15
C SER A 69 0.97 -0.68 8.02
N ARG A 70 1.36 -1.76 7.33
CA ARG A 70 2.29 -1.66 6.20
C ARG A 70 1.70 -0.86 5.05
N LEU A 71 0.42 -1.08 4.75
CA LEU A 71 -0.28 -0.33 3.71
C LEU A 71 -0.39 1.15 4.08
N HIS A 72 -0.72 1.45 5.33
CA HIS A 72 -0.80 2.82 5.81
C HIS A 72 0.57 3.52 5.71
N GLN A 73 1.64 2.82 6.09
CA GLN A 73 3.00 3.37 5.99
C GLN A 73 3.36 3.69 4.54
N ALA A 74 3.01 2.80 3.61
CA ALA A 74 3.24 3.04 2.19
C ALA A 74 2.48 4.27 1.71
N GLU A 75 1.23 4.43 2.13
CA GLU A 75 0.42 5.61 1.82
C GLU A 75 1.07 6.89 2.34
N VAL A 76 1.54 6.87 3.58
CA VAL A 76 2.23 8.02 4.19
C VAL A 76 3.47 8.41 3.38
N VAL A 77 4.26 7.43 2.98
CA VAL A 77 5.48 7.67 2.18
C VAL A 77 5.12 8.29 0.83
N ILE A 78 4.12 7.76 0.14
CA ILE A 78 3.69 8.27 -1.16
C ILE A 78 3.14 9.69 -1.03
N ASN A 79 2.28 9.92 -0.05
CA ASN A 79 1.67 11.24 0.16
C ASN A 79 2.73 12.29 0.51
N ALA A 80 3.70 11.96 1.35
CA ALA A 80 4.78 12.87 1.70
C ALA A 80 5.65 13.20 0.48
N TYR A 81 5.96 12.20 -0.33
CA TYR A 81 6.71 12.38 -1.58
C TYR A 81 5.97 13.29 -2.55
N CYS A 82 4.68 13.00 -2.77
CA CYS A 82 3.87 13.79 -3.69
C CYS A 82 3.69 15.23 -3.22
N LYS A 83 3.50 15.43 -1.92
CA LYS A 83 3.38 16.77 -1.35
C LYS A 83 4.68 17.56 -1.55
N LYS A 84 5.82 16.94 -1.30
CA LYS A 84 7.13 17.57 -1.47
C LYS A 84 7.39 17.94 -2.92
N ARG A 85 6.95 17.10 -3.85
CA ARG A 85 7.13 17.30 -5.30
C ARG A 85 5.99 18.06 -5.94
N ARG A 86 4.96 18.44 -5.18
CA ARG A 86 3.75 19.12 -5.67
C ARG A 86 3.02 18.31 -6.73
N ILE A 87 2.98 16.99 -6.55
CA ILE A 87 2.23 16.09 -7.41
C ILE A 87 0.82 15.96 -6.83
N PRO A 88 -0.24 16.31 -7.60
CA PRO A 88 -1.61 16.14 -7.12
C PRO A 88 -2.01 14.67 -7.11
N LEU A 89 -2.65 14.24 -6.05
CA LEU A 89 -3.20 12.89 -5.94
C LEU A 89 -4.72 12.92 -5.80
#